data_ce626f996a8fc6faa2fe2e7c1cfb3268
#
_entry.id   ce626f996a8fc6faa2fe2e7c1cfb3268
#
_cell.length_a   1.000
_cell.length_b   1.000
_cell.length_c   1.000
_cell.angle_alpha   90.00
_cell.angle_beta   90.00
_cell.angle_gamma   90.00
#
_symmetry.space_group_name_H-M   'P 1'
#
loop_
_entity.id
_entity.type
_entity.pdbx_description
1 polymer ?
#
loop_
_entity_poly.entity_id
_entity_poly.type
_entity_poly.pdbx_seq_one_letter_code
_entity_poly.pdbx_strand_id
1 'polypeptide(L)'
;HPEKFTAPKEQRIAVILLRVDPSSTTNGWNQTIEDAKGLAQRVRDGEDFAALAKLYSKDEETYEQGGDMGYLHVGMVPELTQEAVDKVEIGGVTEPVRLLEGVAIFKLLDRKQPGLSAFDLVKQRAADLLSVENGNAAWITFLADLRKNTAMNIDESRFLPAAEATMGSAGGK
;
A
#
# COMPACT_ATOMS: atom_id res chain seq x y z
N HIS A 1 12.26 19.70 4.57
CA HIS A 1 11.42 18.47 4.66
C HIS A 1 11.20 17.79 3.30
N PRO A 2 12.27 17.42 2.56
CA PRO A 2 12.11 16.78 1.25
C PRO A 2 11.35 15.44 1.34
N GLU A 3 11.47 14.73 2.46
CA GLU A 3 10.79 13.47 2.73
C GLU A 3 9.26 13.57 2.67
N LYS A 4 8.70 14.75 2.98
CA LYS A 4 7.25 15.01 2.92
C LYS A 4 6.74 15.22 1.48
N PHE A 5 7.64 15.39 0.53
CA PHE A 5 7.36 15.74 -0.87
C PHE A 5 8.00 14.79 -1.87
N THR A 6 8.48 13.66 -1.41
CA THR A 6 8.98 12.59 -2.26
C THR A 6 7.83 11.74 -2.78
N ALA A 7 7.69 11.65 -4.09
CA ALA A 7 6.77 10.71 -4.73
C ALA A 7 7.26 9.27 -4.46
N PRO A 8 6.39 8.34 -4.10
CA PRO A 8 6.76 6.95 -3.91
C PRO A 8 7.20 6.30 -5.23
N LYS A 9 7.86 5.14 -5.11
CA LYS A 9 8.09 4.26 -6.26
C LYS A 9 6.74 3.83 -6.84
N GLU A 10 6.55 4.01 -8.14
CA GLU A 10 5.37 3.55 -8.87
C GLU A 10 5.76 2.52 -9.92
N GLN A 11 4.89 1.55 -10.14
CA GLN A 11 5.05 0.51 -11.15
C GLN A 11 3.77 0.43 -11.99
N ARG A 12 3.92 0.47 -13.31
CA ARG A 12 2.81 0.18 -14.22
C ARG A 12 2.85 -1.29 -14.57
N ILE A 13 1.81 -2.01 -14.21
CA ILE A 13 1.73 -3.45 -14.39
C ILE A 13 0.48 -3.82 -15.19
N ALA A 14 0.58 -4.93 -15.91
CA ALA A 14 -0.57 -5.57 -16.54
C ALA A 14 -0.76 -6.97 -15.96
N VAL A 15 -2.00 -7.45 -15.90
CA VAL A 15 -2.39 -8.72 -15.30
C VAL A 15 -3.11 -9.63 -16.30
N ILE A 16 -2.84 -10.93 -16.24
CA ILE A 16 -3.71 -12.00 -16.75
C ILE A 16 -4.10 -12.85 -15.54
N LEU A 17 -5.38 -12.83 -15.19
CA LEU A 17 -5.94 -13.62 -14.10
C LEU A 17 -6.67 -14.83 -14.68
N LEU A 18 -6.24 -16.03 -14.26
CA LEU A 18 -6.95 -17.28 -14.51
C LEU A 18 -7.73 -17.63 -13.23
N ARG A 19 -9.04 -17.43 -13.26
CA ARG A 19 -9.90 -17.65 -12.10
C ARG A 19 -9.99 -19.12 -11.75
N VAL A 20 -9.87 -19.45 -10.47
CA VAL A 20 -10.07 -20.78 -9.90
C VAL A 20 -11.03 -20.66 -8.75
N ASP A 21 -12.06 -21.49 -8.72
CA ASP A 21 -12.95 -21.54 -7.56
C ASP A 21 -12.14 -21.95 -6.31
N PRO A 22 -12.23 -21.22 -5.20
CA PRO A 22 -11.51 -21.53 -3.98
C PRO A 22 -11.77 -22.94 -3.44
N SER A 23 -12.95 -23.52 -3.75
CA SER A 23 -13.33 -24.90 -3.39
C SER A 23 -12.76 -25.96 -4.33
N SER A 24 -12.07 -25.57 -5.40
CA SER A 24 -11.47 -26.48 -6.37
C SER A 24 -10.44 -27.39 -5.73
N THR A 25 -10.33 -28.60 -6.27
CA THR A 25 -9.33 -29.57 -5.81
C THR A 25 -7.91 -29.07 -6.07
N THR A 26 -6.94 -29.65 -5.36
CA THR A 26 -5.51 -29.38 -5.58
C THR A 26 -5.11 -29.57 -7.05
N ASN A 27 -5.71 -30.56 -7.73
CA ASN A 27 -5.45 -30.79 -9.15
C ASN A 27 -5.93 -29.63 -10.03
N GLY A 28 -7.10 -29.04 -9.74
CA GLY A 28 -7.60 -27.87 -10.46
C GLY A 28 -6.66 -26.68 -10.32
N TRP A 29 -6.18 -26.40 -9.12
CA TRP A 29 -5.18 -25.36 -8.88
C TRP A 29 -3.86 -25.61 -9.61
N ASN A 30 -3.35 -26.84 -9.55
CA ASN A 30 -2.11 -27.21 -10.25
C ASN A 30 -2.24 -27.06 -11.77
N GLN A 31 -3.38 -27.49 -12.35
CA GLN A 31 -3.62 -27.33 -13.78
C GLN A 31 -3.61 -25.85 -14.18
N THR A 32 -4.29 -24.98 -13.41
CA THR A 32 -4.31 -23.55 -13.69
C THR A 32 -2.92 -22.90 -13.56
N ILE A 33 -2.09 -23.38 -12.62
CA ILE A 33 -0.69 -22.92 -12.52
C ILE A 33 0.09 -23.31 -13.78
N GLU A 34 -0.07 -24.52 -14.30
CA GLU A 34 0.58 -24.95 -15.54
C GLU A 34 0.07 -24.15 -16.76
N ASP A 35 -1.23 -23.88 -16.83
CA ASP A 35 -1.81 -23.02 -17.86
C ASP A 35 -1.22 -21.60 -17.81
N ALA A 36 -1.10 -21.03 -16.59
CA ALA A 36 -0.48 -19.72 -16.38
C ALA A 36 1.01 -19.71 -16.78
N LYS A 37 1.77 -20.79 -16.46
CA LYS A 37 3.15 -20.95 -16.93
C LYS A 37 3.24 -20.98 -18.45
N GLY A 38 2.32 -21.69 -19.11
CA GLY A 38 2.22 -21.74 -20.55
C GLY A 38 2.01 -20.34 -21.16
N LEU A 39 1.10 -19.54 -20.58
CA LEU A 39 0.88 -18.17 -21.02
C LEU A 39 2.12 -17.28 -20.77
N ALA A 40 2.74 -17.38 -19.60
CA ALA A 40 3.97 -16.65 -19.30
C ALA A 40 5.09 -16.99 -20.31
N GLN A 41 5.21 -18.27 -20.69
CA GLN A 41 6.19 -18.69 -21.70
C GLN A 41 5.90 -18.09 -23.08
N ARG A 42 4.64 -18.11 -23.52
CA ARG A 42 4.23 -17.49 -24.80
C ARG A 42 4.60 -16.01 -24.86
N VAL A 43 4.41 -15.27 -23.73
CA VAL A 43 4.84 -13.85 -23.66
C VAL A 43 6.37 -13.72 -23.75
N ARG A 44 7.13 -14.62 -23.09
CA ARG A 44 8.60 -14.65 -23.18
C ARG A 44 9.09 -14.96 -24.58
N ASP A 45 8.34 -15.78 -25.34
CA ASP A 45 8.59 -16.11 -26.73
C ASP A 45 8.18 -15.00 -27.71
N GLY A 46 7.64 -13.87 -27.18
CA GLY A 46 7.35 -12.66 -27.95
C GLY A 46 5.87 -12.46 -28.33
N GLU A 47 4.96 -13.29 -27.81
CA GLU A 47 3.52 -13.07 -28.03
C GLU A 47 3.01 -11.86 -27.24
N ASP A 48 2.05 -11.14 -27.82
CA ASP A 48 1.54 -9.92 -27.21
C ASP A 48 0.72 -10.19 -25.94
N PHE A 49 1.21 -9.68 -24.81
CA PHE A 49 0.54 -9.83 -23.51
C PHE A 49 -0.88 -9.28 -23.50
N ALA A 50 -1.11 -8.13 -24.15
CA ALA A 50 -2.42 -7.51 -24.18
C ALA A 50 -3.44 -8.33 -24.97
N ALA A 51 -3.01 -8.97 -26.06
CA ALA A 51 -3.84 -9.91 -26.81
C ALA A 51 -4.20 -11.14 -25.98
N LEU A 52 -3.22 -11.69 -25.25
CA LEU A 52 -3.45 -12.83 -24.35
C LEU A 52 -4.37 -12.45 -23.17
N ALA A 53 -4.22 -11.26 -22.61
CA ALA A 53 -5.10 -10.77 -21.55
C ALA A 53 -6.56 -10.71 -22.01
N LYS A 54 -6.82 -10.18 -23.20
CA LYS A 54 -8.17 -10.13 -23.79
C LYS A 54 -8.79 -11.50 -24.01
N LEU A 55 -7.98 -12.51 -24.33
CA LEU A 55 -8.47 -13.85 -24.64
C LEU A 55 -8.65 -14.71 -23.39
N TYR A 56 -7.76 -14.60 -22.43
CA TYR A 56 -7.66 -15.56 -21.31
C TYR A 56 -7.93 -14.97 -19.93
N SER A 57 -7.74 -13.65 -19.76
CA SER A 57 -7.92 -13.03 -18.45
C SER A 57 -9.39 -13.04 -18.02
N LYS A 58 -9.59 -13.34 -16.74
CA LYS A 58 -10.88 -13.26 -16.04
C LYS A 58 -10.95 -12.05 -15.09
N ASP A 59 -10.00 -11.13 -15.21
CA ASP A 59 -10.03 -9.84 -14.52
C ASP A 59 -10.93 -8.88 -15.31
N GLU A 60 -12.16 -8.69 -14.80
CA GLU A 60 -13.21 -7.93 -15.46
C GLU A 60 -12.91 -6.45 -15.60
N GLU A 61 -12.01 -5.92 -14.77
CA GLU A 61 -11.67 -4.50 -14.75
C GLU A 61 -10.67 -4.13 -15.86
N THR A 62 -9.75 -5.03 -16.20
CA THR A 62 -8.61 -4.68 -17.05
C THR A 62 -8.49 -5.49 -18.35
N TYR A 63 -9.19 -6.62 -18.49
CA TYR A 63 -9.00 -7.52 -19.65
C TYR A 63 -9.21 -6.82 -20.99
N GLU A 64 -10.21 -5.93 -21.12
CA GLU A 64 -10.48 -5.19 -22.35
C GLU A 64 -9.36 -4.21 -22.72
N GLN A 65 -8.64 -3.71 -21.70
CA GLN A 65 -7.49 -2.82 -21.84
C GLN A 65 -6.17 -3.59 -21.94
N GLY A 66 -6.23 -4.91 -22.19
CA GLY A 66 -5.05 -5.76 -22.27
C GLY A 66 -4.42 -6.07 -20.93
N GLY A 67 -5.20 -6.00 -19.85
CA GLY A 67 -4.76 -6.26 -18.49
C GLY A 67 -4.06 -5.09 -17.80
N ASP A 68 -3.96 -3.91 -18.41
CA ASP A 68 -3.24 -2.76 -17.88
C ASP A 68 -3.94 -2.18 -16.65
N MET A 69 -3.30 -2.27 -15.48
CA MET A 69 -3.78 -1.74 -14.20
C MET A 69 -3.34 -0.29 -13.94
N GLY A 70 -2.59 0.32 -14.85
CA GLY A 70 -2.01 1.64 -14.66
C GLY A 70 -0.84 1.65 -13.67
N TYR A 71 -0.52 2.85 -13.17
CA TYR A 71 0.54 3.03 -12.18
C TYR A 71 0.04 2.76 -10.78
N LEU A 72 0.70 1.85 -10.08
CA LEU A 72 0.41 1.45 -8.71
C LEU A 72 1.64 1.70 -7.83
N HIS A 73 1.43 2.21 -6.62
CA HIS A 73 2.50 2.33 -5.63
C HIS A 73 2.55 1.11 -4.71
N VAL A 74 3.66 0.95 -4.00
CA VAL A 74 3.83 -0.12 -3.00
C VAL A 74 2.68 -0.11 -1.99
N GLY A 75 2.07 -1.28 -1.76
CA GLY A 75 0.93 -1.46 -0.87
C GLY A 75 -0.44 -1.46 -1.55
N MET A 76 -0.53 -1.13 -2.85
CA MET A 76 -1.79 -1.24 -3.61
C MET A 76 -2.05 -2.66 -4.14
N VAL A 77 -1.01 -3.50 -4.19
CA VAL A 77 -1.13 -4.92 -4.58
C VAL A 77 -0.72 -5.82 -3.42
N PRO A 78 -1.19 -7.08 -3.39
CA PRO A 78 -0.75 -8.05 -2.38
C PRO A 78 0.78 -8.20 -2.36
N GLU A 79 1.35 -8.46 -1.19
CA GLU A 79 2.81 -8.58 -0.98
C GLU A 79 3.45 -9.59 -1.94
N LEU A 80 2.84 -10.76 -2.12
CA LEU A 80 3.33 -11.77 -3.06
C LEU A 80 3.41 -11.27 -4.51
N THR A 81 2.44 -10.44 -4.92
CA THR A 81 2.45 -9.79 -6.24
C THR A 81 3.57 -8.78 -6.33
N GLN A 82 3.73 -7.95 -5.29
CA GLN A 82 4.80 -6.95 -5.24
C GLN A 82 6.19 -7.61 -5.33
N GLU A 83 6.42 -8.67 -4.56
CA GLU A 83 7.67 -9.43 -4.60
C GLU A 83 7.94 -10.07 -5.97
N ALA A 84 6.91 -10.58 -6.64
CA ALA A 84 7.05 -11.17 -7.96
C ALA A 84 7.38 -10.11 -9.01
N VAL A 85 6.71 -8.95 -8.97
CA VAL A 85 6.95 -7.84 -9.90
C VAL A 85 8.32 -7.19 -9.67
N ASP A 86 8.79 -7.12 -8.42
CA ASP A 86 10.11 -6.53 -8.12
C ASP A 86 11.29 -7.35 -8.66
N LYS A 87 11.08 -8.66 -8.90
CA LYS A 87 12.10 -9.57 -9.46
C LYS A 87 12.23 -9.48 -10.98
N VAL A 88 11.30 -8.83 -11.67
CA VAL A 88 11.34 -8.73 -13.14
C VAL A 88 11.77 -7.34 -13.62
N GLU A 89 12.41 -7.29 -14.77
CA GLU A 89 12.76 -6.06 -15.45
C GLU A 89 11.59 -5.50 -16.26
N ILE A 90 11.70 -4.23 -16.67
CA ILE A 90 10.67 -3.59 -17.52
C ILE A 90 10.52 -4.40 -18.82
N GLY A 91 9.30 -4.75 -19.15
CA GLY A 91 8.93 -5.63 -20.26
C GLY A 91 8.88 -7.12 -19.88
N GLY A 92 9.42 -7.51 -18.72
CA GLY A 92 9.41 -8.88 -18.23
C GLY A 92 8.07 -9.32 -17.65
N VAL A 93 7.90 -10.63 -17.58
CA VAL A 93 6.70 -11.32 -17.07
C VAL A 93 7.09 -12.15 -15.84
N THR A 94 6.24 -12.11 -14.80
CA THR A 94 6.45 -12.88 -13.57
C THR A 94 6.21 -14.38 -13.78
N GLU A 95 6.68 -15.17 -12.83
CA GLU A 95 6.13 -16.51 -12.62
C GLU A 95 4.67 -16.40 -12.14
N PRO A 96 3.87 -17.48 -12.31
CA PRO A 96 2.50 -17.50 -11.81
C PRO A 96 2.44 -17.23 -10.30
N VAL A 97 1.60 -16.27 -9.92
CA VAL A 97 1.34 -15.89 -8.53
C VAL A 97 -0.04 -16.40 -8.15
N ARG A 98 -0.10 -17.16 -7.04
CA ARG A 98 -1.38 -17.64 -6.51
C ARG A 98 -2.04 -16.53 -5.70
N LEU A 99 -3.25 -16.17 -6.08
CA LEU A 99 -4.14 -15.22 -5.41
C LEU A 99 -5.37 -15.94 -4.86
N LEU A 100 -6.20 -15.21 -4.10
CA LEU A 100 -7.45 -15.75 -3.58
C LEU A 100 -8.43 -16.16 -4.68
N GLU A 101 -8.45 -15.41 -5.77
CA GLU A 101 -9.39 -15.58 -6.90
C GLU A 101 -8.89 -16.54 -7.98
N GLY A 102 -7.64 -16.98 -7.90
CA GLY A 102 -7.04 -17.83 -8.92
C GLY A 102 -5.52 -17.66 -9.02
N VAL A 103 -5.01 -17.85 -10.22
CA VAL A 103 -3.60 -17.72 -10.55
C VAL A 103 -3.41 -16.57 -11.53
N ALA A 104 -2.51 -15.65 -11.21
CA ALA A 104 -2.22 -14.49 -12.05
C ALA A 104 -0.77 -14.50 -12.53
N ILE A 105 -0.54 -13.95 -13.71
CA ILE A 105 0.78 -13.53 -14.20
C ILE A 105 0.75 -12.03 -14.44
N PHE A 106 1.85 -11.37 -14.13
CA PHE A 106 1.99 -9.93 -14.25
C PHE A 106 3.10 -9.58 -15.22
N LYS A 107 2.89 -8.54 -16.02
CA LYS A 107 3.92 -7.94 -16.85
C LYS A 107 4.24 -6.56 -16.32
N LEU A 108 5.53 -6.28 -16.10
CA LEU A 108 5.98 -4.95 -15.73
C LEU A 108 6.11 -4.09 -16.99
N LEU A 109 5.25 -3.08 -17.14
CA LEU A 109 5.24 -2.19 -18.30
C LEU A 109 6.20 -1.01 -18.12
N ASP A 110 6.26 -0.43 -16.90
CA ASP A 110 7.11 0.70 -16.57
C ASP A 110 7.38 0.76 -15.05
N ARG A 111 8.44 1.48 -14.66
CA ARG A 111 8.82 1.68 -13.26
C ARG A 111 9.36 3.09 -13.05
N LYS A 112 8.67 3.87 -12.24
CA LYS A 112 9.13 5.19 -11.80
C LYS A 112 9.83 5.08 -10.46
N GLN A 113 11.04 5.61 -10.40
CA GLN A 113 11.80 5.67 -9.16
C GLN A 113 11.24 6.76 -8.23
N PRO A 114 11.40 6.59 -6.91
CA PRO A 114 11.08 7.65 -5.96
C PRO A 114 11.84 8.92 -6.31
N GLY A 115 11.19 10.05 -6.23
CA GLY A 115 11.82 11.33 -6.54
C GLY A 115 11.10 12.49 -5.88
N LEU A 116 11.79 13.62 -5.73
CA LEU A 116 11.16 14.84 -5.26
C LEU A 116 10.12 15.30 -6.28
N SER A 117 8.93 15.55 -5.79
CA SER A 117 7.87 16.16 -6.61
C SER A 117 8.27 17.58 -7.03
N ALA A 118 7.92 17.97 -8.26
CA ALA A 118 8.15 19.34 -8.71
C ALA A 118 7.45 20.34 -7.77
N PHE A 119 8.15 21.43 -7.44
CA PHE A 119 7.67 22.43 -6.47
C PHE A 119 6.26 22.94 -6.78
N ASP A 120 5.97 23.20 -8.05
CA ASP A 120 4.66 23.70 -8.48
C ASP A 120 3.50 22.76 -8.12
N LEU A 121 3.74 21.44 -8.12
CA LEU A 121 2.74 20.43 -7.75
C LEU A 121 2.50 20.36 -6.24
N VAL A 122 3.49 20.72 -5.44
CA VAL A 122 3.44 20.57 -3.97
C VAL A 122 3.36 21.89 -3.23
N LYS A 123 3.44 23.02 -3.93
CA LYS A 123 3.49 24.37 -3.36
C LYS A 123 2.37 24.63 -2.35
N GLN A 124 1.13 24.32 -2.72
CA GLN A 124 -0.01 24.55 -1.82
C GLN A 124 0.10 23.68 -0.57
N ARG A 125 0.37 22.39 -0.74
CA ARG A 125 0.57 21.47 0.37
C ARG A 125 1.73 21.87 1.28
N ALA A 126 2.81 22.38 0.70
CA ALA A 126 3.96 22.88 1.46
C ALA A 126 3.59 24.11 2.31
N ALA A 127 2.83 25.05 1.75
CA ALA A 127 2.33 26.22 2.47
C ALA A 127 1.39 25.82 3.62
N ASP A 128 0.47 24.90 3.38
CA ASP A 128 -0.47 24.41 4.38
C ASP A 128 0.25 23.72 5.55
N LEU A 129 1.21 22.85 5.24
CA LEU A 129 2.03 22.15 6.27
C LEU A 129 2.85 23.15 7.08
N LEU A 130 3.47 24.15 6.45
CA LEU A 130 4.23 25.18 7.14
C LEU A 130 3.32 26.03 8.04
N SER A 131 2.12 26.37 7.59
CA SER A 131 1.13 27.10 8.39
C SER A 131 0.73 26.34 9.65
N VAL A 132 0.47 25.03 9.52
CA VAL A 132 0.16 24.16 10.67
C VAL A 132 1.34 24.05 11.63
N GLU A 133 2.56 23.88 11.10
CA GLU A 133 3.78 23.78 11.91
C GLU A 133 4.06 25.05 12.69
N ASN A 134 3.94 26.22 12.04
CA ASN A 134 4.08 27.53 12.67
C ASN A 134 2.98 27.75 13.73
N GLY A 135 1.74 27.38 13.45
CA GLY A 135 0.64 27.45 14.41
C GLY A 135 0.88 26.62 15.66
N ASN A 136 1.34 25.38 15.49
CA ASN A 136 1.69 24.50 16.60
C ASN A 136 2.86 25.06 17.42
N ALA A 137 3.90 25.57 16.77
CA ALA A 137 5.04 26.20 17.46
C ALA A 137 4.60 27.43 18.27
N ALA A 138 3.78 28.30 17.68
CA ALA A 138 3.23 29.47 18.37
C ALA A 138 2.36 29.06 19.56
N TRP A 139 1.53 28.01 19.40
CA TRP A 139 0.70 27.49 20.47
C TRP A 139 1.52 26.93 21.66
N ILE A 140 2.58 26.16 21.37
CA ILE A 140 3.49 25.64 22.40
C ILE A 140 4.15 26.80 23.16
N THR A 141 4.63 27.80 22.44
CA THR A 141 5.25 29.00 23.03
C THR A 141 4.25 29.74 23.92
N PHE A 142 3.04 29.98 23.42
CA PHE A 142 1.96 30.63 24.16
C PHE A 142 1.61 29.89 25.46
N LEU A 143 1.49 28.55 25.41
CA LEU A 143 1.22 27.75 26.58
C LEU A 143 2.39 27.80 27.60
N ALA A 144 3.63 27.80 27.13
CA ALA A 144 4.80 27.94 27.98
C ALA A 144 4.82 29.29 28.71
N ASP A 145 4.52 30.38 27.99
CA ASP A 145 4.43 31.71 28.55
C ASP A 145 3.27 31.86 29.56
N LEU A 146 2.11 31.27 29.24
CA LEU A 146 1.00 31.24 30.20
C LEU A 146 1.37 30.51 31.49
N ARG A 147 2.00 29.34 31.37
CA ARG A 147 2.44 28.56 32.58
C ARG A 147 3.46 29.30 33.40
N LYS A 148 4.36 30.04 32.76
CA LYS A 148 5.39 30.83 33.42
C LYS A 148 4.80 32.05 34.15
N ASN A 149 3.81 32.69 33.59
CA ASN A 149 3.22 33.94 34.05
C ASN A 149 1.96 33.76 34.92
N THR A 150 1.44 32.56 35.04
CA THR A 150 0.22 32.24 35.80
C THR A 150 0.55 31.30 36.93
N ALA A 151 0.31 31.70 38.18
CA ALA A 151 0.42 30.81 39.32
C ALA A 151 -0.67 29.71 39.21
N MET A 152 -0.27 28.48 39.00
CA MET A 152 -1.16 27.33 39.00
C MET A 152 -1.13 26.65 40.38
N ASN A 153 -2.28 26.51 40.99
CA ASN A 153 -2.45 25.67 42.16
C ASN A 153 -3.17 24.40 41.73
N ILE A 154 -2.41 23.31 41.63
CA ILE A 154 -2.94 22.00 41.23
C ILE A 154 -3.17 21.20 42.51
N ASP A 155 -4.40 20.89 42.85
CA ASP A 155 -4.74 19.96 43.92
C ASP A 155 -4.56 18.52 43.42
N GLU A 156 -3.34 18.00 43.59
CA GLU A 156 -2.99 16.65 43.15
C GLU A 156 -3.78 15.55 43.87
N SER A 157 -4.41 15.85 45.02
CA SER A 157 -5.21 14.87 45.76
C SER A 157 -6.46 14.41 44.99
N ARG A 158 -6.88 15.17 44.00
CA ARG A 158 -8.02 14.85 43.11
C ARG A 158 -7.68 13.97 41.89
N PHE A 159 -6.38 13.72 41.69
CA PHE A 159 -5.89 12.95 40.54
C PHE A 159 -5.29 11.60 40.95
N LEU A 160 -5.79 10.98 42.01
CA LEU A 160 -5.38 9.63 42.39
C LEU A 160 -5.76 8.66 41.25
N PRO A 161 -4.83 7.83 40.76
CA PRO A 161 -5.15 6.82 39.76
C PRO A 161 -6.18 5.84 40.32
N ALA A 162 -7.17 5.49 39.53
CA ALA A 162 -8.33 4.65 39.89
C ALA A 162 -7.94 3.24 40.44
N ALA A 163 -6.67 2.87 40.38
CA ALA A 163 -6.15 1.59 40.87
C ALA A 163 -6.01 1.50 42.39
N GLU A 164 -5.99 2.63 43.13
CA GLU A 164 -5.85 2.60 44.61
C GLU A 164 -7.18 2.64 45.34
N ALA A 165 -8.28 2.89 44.65
CA ALA A 165 -9.62 2.97 45.25
C ALA A 165 -10.25 1.60 45.60
N THR A 166 -9.66 0.46 45.16
CA THR A 166 -10.25 -0.87 45.32
C THR A 166 -9.61 -1.76 46.36
N MET A 167 -8.59 -1.30 47.10
CA MET A 167 -7.96 -2.11 48.17
C MET A 167 -8.35 -1.73 49.61
N GLY A 168 -9.35 -0.90 49.76
CA GLY A 168 -9.74 -0.40 51.08
C GLY A 168 -10.99 -1.02 51.72
N SER A 169 -11.51 -2.18 51.24
CA SER A 169 -12.72 -2.77 51.86
C SER A 169 -12.76 -4.31 51.78
N ALA A 170 -11.77 -4.98 52.38
CA ALA A 170 -11.92 -6.39 52.76
C ALA A 170 -11.00 -6.72 53.92
N GLY A 171 -11.41 -6.32 55.10
CA GLY A 171 -10.72 -6.66 56.35
C GLY A 171 -11.56 -6.31 57.55
N GLY A 172 -12.53 -7.20 57.91
CA GLY A 172 -13.26 -6.97 59.15
C GLY A 172 -14.48 -7.88 59.29
N LYS A 173 -14.29 -9.11 59.60
CA LYS A 173 -14.82 -10.02 60.60
C LYS A 173 -14.87 -11.45 60.12
#